data_4c3203ac07f96377a3567ba8b2517fee
#
_entry.id   4c3203ac07f96377a3567ba8b2517fee
#
_cell.length_a   1.000
_cell.length_b   1.000
_cell.length_c   1.000
_cell.angle_alpha   90.00
_cell.angle_beta   90.00
_cell.angle_gamma   90.00
#
_symmetry.space_group_name_H-M   'P 1'
#
loop_
_entity.id
_entity.type
_entity.pdbx_description
1 polymer ?
#
loop_
_entity_poly.entity_id
_entity_poly.type
_entity_poly.pdbx_seq_one_letter_code
_entity_poly.pdbx_strand_id
1 'polypeptide(L)'
;MPTLAQRATALLNVHPSHQFRRDRWFQIRYDLGYAAAGLAVLALVATGVVSPLFGAPAGWWLAAFPVALYVAIAAHLLVHNAGHGSFPRPWNRLAGELCGVLIAVRFVGWTLIHVRHHKYSDDRVDDPHPNFPSFLRTAIHSMLQVERQLMKAYYVQWGDTPENRAREQMRARVSYATTLLLFAAWGALLGPWFFVAVFLPAQLGAALFVIHFNWVTHNGHVGKDFAPVDQDTGWFWLGNRLFAGIYMHATHHERPYLFHPLFRNTPPRADAARDVLTAKSA
;
A
#
# COMPACT_ATOMS: atom_id res chain seq x y z
N MET A 1 -6.15 -29.39 -18.43
CA MET A 1 -6.43 -28.21 -17.59
C MET A 1 -5.16 -27.84 -16.83
N PRO A 2 -4.83 -26.56 -16.62
CA PRO A 2 -3.66 -26.17 -15.83
C PRO A 2 -3.81 -26.63 -14.38
N THR A 3 -2.74 -27.12 -13.78
CA THR A 3 -2.67 -27.50 -12.36
C THR A 3 -2.89 -26.29 -11.44
N LEU A 4 -3.22 -26.54 -10.16
CA LEU A 4 -3.35 -25.46 -9.16
C LEU A 4 -2.06 -24.63 -9.06
N ALA A 5 -0.90 -25.28 -9.07
CA ALA A 5 0.40 -24.60 -9.04
C ALA A 5 0.61 -23.70 -10.27
N GLN A 6 0.25 -24.16 -11.47
CA GLN A 6 0.34 -23.35 -12.69
C GLN A 6 -0.60 -22.14 -12.65
N ARG A 7 -1.82 -22.29 -12.12
CA ARG A 7 -2.77 -21.17 -11.92
C ARG A 7 -2.24 -20.16 -10.90
N ALA A 8 -1.71 -20.64 -9.77
CA ALA A 8 -1.11 -19.78 -8.74
C ALA A 8 0.09 -19.00 -9.29
N THR A 9 1.01 -19.67 -9.99
CA THR A 9 2.16 -19.02 -10.64
C THR A 9 1.72 -17.99 -11.68
N ALA A 10 0.70 -18.29 -12.47
CA ALA A 10 0.15 -17.35 -13.44
C ALA A 10 -0.42 -16.10 -12.75
N LEU A 11 -1.15 -16.25 -11.64
CA LEU A 11 -1.67 -15.12 -10.85
C LEU A 11 -0.55 -14.27 -10.25
N LEU A 12 0.51 -14.88 -9.72
CA LEU A 12 1.66 -14.19 -9.15
C LEU A 12 2.46 -13.38 -10.19
N ASN A 13 2.38 -13.77 -11.47
CA ASN A 13 3.07 -13.08 -12.55
C ASN A 13 2.27 -11.90 -13.15
N VAL A 14 1.02 -11.69 -12.74
CA VAL A 14 0.18 -10.61 -13.27
C VAL A 14 0.14 -9.42 -12.30
N HIS A 15 0.49 -8.26 -12.81
CA HIS A 15 0.38 -7.02 -12.02
C HIS A 15 -1.09 -6.70 -11.72
N PRO A 16 -1.45 -6.21 -10.50
CA PRO A 16 -2.84 -5.95 -10.11
C PRO A 16 -3.60 -5.03 -11.06
N SER A 17 -2.96 -3.99 -11.57
CA SER A 17 -3.60 -3.04 -12.50
C SER A 17 -4.07 -3.71 -13.80
N HIS A 18 -3.36 -4.72 -14.30
CA HIS A 18 -3.80 -5.48 -15.48
C HIS A 18 -5.04 -6.32 -15.21
N GLN A 19 -5.16 -6.91 -14.02
CA GLN A 19 -6.36 -7.64 -13.62
C GLN A 19 -7.55 -6.71 -13.46
N PHE A 20 -7.35 -5.56 -12.83
CA PHE A 20 -8.36 -4.52 -12.66
C PHE A 20 -8.94 -4.05 -14.02
N ARG A 21 -8.09 -3.85 -15.03
CA ARG A 21 -8.52 -3.38 -16.35
C ARG A 21 -9.28 -4.41 -17.17
N ARG A 22 -9.14 -5.70 -16.84
CA ARG A 22 -9.78 -6.81 -17.57
C ARG A 22 -11.05 -7.31 -16.91
N ASP A 23 -11.25 -6.98 -15.63
CA ASP A 23 -12.29 -7.56 -14.82
C ASP A 23 -12.87 -6.56 -13.83
N ARG A 24 -14.08 -6.10 -14.15
CA ARG A 24 -14.82 -5.13 -13.33
C ARG A 24 -15.20 -5.61 -11.93
N TRP A 25 -15.17 -6.93 -11.66
CA TRP A 25 -15.45 -7.57 -10.38
C TRP A 25 -14.19 -7.92 -9.60
N PHE A 26 -13.02 -7.65 -10.17
CA PHE A 26 -11.75 -8.09 -9.63
C PHE A 26 -11.54 -7.64 -8.17
N GLN A 27 -11.76 -6.38 -7.85
CA GLN A 27 -11.53 -5.87 -6.49
C GLN A 27 -12.46 -6.52 -5.46
N ILE A 28 -13.73 -6.75 -5.82
CA ILE A 28 -14.69 -7.41 -4.92
C ILE A 28 -14.24 -8.84 -4.63
N ARG A 29 -13.90 -9.62 -5.67
CA ARG A 29 -13.42 -11.00 -5.49
C ARG A 29 -12.13 -11.06 -4.70
N TYR A 30 -11.26 -10.09 -4.93
CA TYR A 30 -10.01 -9.95 -4.20
C TYR A 30 -10.26 -9.67 -2.71
N ASP A 31 -11.11 -8.73 -2.37
CA ASP A 31 -11.48 -8.43 -0.99
C ASP A 31 -12.18 -9.62 -0.31
N LEU A 32 -13.06 -10.34 -1.02
CA LEU A 32 -13.68 -11.56 -0.50
C LEU A 32 -12.65 -12.67 -0.20
N GLY A 33 -11.58 -12.77 -0.98
CA GLY A 33 -10.46 -13.67 -0.69
C GLY A 33 -9.76 -13.32 0.63
N TYR A 34 -9.51 -12.04 0.86
CA TYR A 34 -8.96 -11.54 2.14
C TYR A 34 -9.93 -11.76 3.31
N ALA A 35 -11.23 -11.55 3.09
CA ALA A 35 -12.25 -11.82 4.10
C ALA A 35 -12.27 -13.31 4.49
N ALA A 36 -12.20 -14.22 3.51
CA ALA A 36 -12.13 -15.66 3.77
C ALA A 36 -10.87 -16.04 4.57
N ALA A 37 -9.70 -15.45 4.23
CA ALA A 37 -8.47 -15.65 4.99
C ALA A 37 -8.59 -15.13 6.43
N GLY A 38 -9.17 -13.95 6.64
CA GLY A 38 -9.43 -13.39 7.97
C GLY A 38 -10.36 -14.26 8.81
N LEU A 39 -11.45 -14.76 8.20
CA LEU A 39 -12.37 -15.69 8.86
C LEU A 39 -11.69 -17.00 9.24
N ALA A 40 -10.83 -17.54 8.36
CA ALA A 40 -10.06 -18.76 8.65
C ALA A 40 -9.14 -18.55 9.87
N VAL A 41 -8.43 -17.42 9.95
CA VAL A 41 -7.59 -17.10 11.12
C VAL A 41 -8.44 -17.00 12.39
N LEU A 42 -9.57 -16.31 12.34
CA LEU A 42 -10.48 -16.20 13.50
C LEU A 42 -11.00 -17.57 13.95
N ALA A 43 -11.38 -18.44 13.00
CA ALA A 43 -11.82 -19.80 13.31
C ALA A 43 -10.71 -20.64 13.96
N LEU A 44 -9.47 -20.57 13.44
CA LEU A 44 -8.33 -21.29 14.00
C LEU A 44 -8.01 -20.84 15.42
N VAL A 45 -8.11 -19.54 15.71
CA VAL A 45 -7.92 -19.03 17.08
C VAL A 45 -9.08 -19.42 17.98
N ALA A 46 -10.34 -19.26 17.51
CA ALA A 46 -11.52 -19.59 18.31
C ALA A 46 -11.63 -21.08 18.66
N THR A 47 -11.16 -21.97 17.79
CA THR A 47 -11.11 -23.42 18.05
C THR A 47 -9.87 -23.87 18.83
N GLY A 48 -8.98 -22.95 19.19
CA GLY A 48 -7.76 -23.26 19.92
C GLY A 48 -6.67 -23.98 19.12
N VAL A 49 -6.83 -24.10 17.78
CA VAL A 49 -5.80 -24.68 16.88
C VAL A 49 -4.57 -23.75 16.85
N VAL A 50 -4.81 -22.43 16.92
CA VAL A 50 -3.76 -21.43 17.02
C VAL A 50 -4.00 -20.63 18.30
N SER A 51 -2.99 -20.53 19.15
CA SER A 51 -3.04 -19.66 20.33
C SER A 51 -2.57 -18.26 19.98
N PRO A 52 -3.11 -17.19 20.63
CA PRO A 52 -2.59 -15.85 20.51
C PRO A 52 -1.09 -15.79 20.82
N LEU A 53 -0.35 -15.01 20.02
CA LEU A 53 1.12 -14.92 20.14
C LEU A 53 1.57 -14.22 21.43
N PHE A 54 0.77 -13.28 21.93
CA PHE A 54 1.09 -12.48 23.11
C PHE A 54 -0.06 -12.51 24.11
N GLY A 55 0.29 -12.71 25.37
CA GLY A 55 -0.67 -12.78 26.50
C GLY A 55 -0.91 -11.43 27.17
N ALA A 56 -0.80 -11.42 28.51
CA ALA A 56 -0.95 -10.22 29.33
C ALA A 56 0.16 -9.20 29.05
N PRO A 57 -0.09 -7.90 29.31
CA PRO A 57 0.90 -6.84 29.16
C PRO A 57 2.20 -7.12 29.90
N ALA A 58 3.33 -6.86 29.24
CA ALA A 58 4.66 -7.04 29.80
C ALA A 58 5.54 -5.81 29.48
N GLY A 59 6.47 -5.49 30.38
CA GLY A 59 7.33 -4.29 30.26
C GLY A 59 8.16 -4.25 28.96
N TRP A 60 8.52 -5.40 28.40
CA TRP A 60 9.29 -5.47 27.15
C TRP A 60 8.52 -4.96 25.91
N TRP A 61 7.20 -4.80 25.98
CA TRP A 61 6.39 -4.26 24.88
C TRP A 61 6.79 -2.83 24.52
N LEU A 62 7.32 -2.06 25.48
CA LEU A 62 7.87 -0.73 25.20
C LEU A 62 9.04 -0.80 24.22
N ALA A 63 9.87 -1.86 24.32
CA ALA A 63 10.95 -2.11 23.37
C ALA A 63 10.45 -2.72 22.05
N ALA A 64 9.33 -3.42 22.06
CA ALA A 64 8.72 -3.99 20.85
C ALA A 64 8.12 -2.92 19.93
N PHE A 65 7.64 -1.80 20.46
CA PHE A 65 7.00 -0.75 19.66
C PHE A 65 7.92 -0.15 18.59
N PRO A 66 9.17 0.29 18.86
CA PRO A 66 10.06 0.80 17.80
C PRO A 66 10.34 -0.24 16.71
N VAL A 67 10.46 -1.51 17.07
CA VAL A 67 10.67 -2.60 16.10
C VAL A 67 9.41 -2.79 15.25
N ALA A 68 8.23 -2.82 15.86
CA ALA A 68 6.95 -2.93 15.15
C ALA A 68 6.74 -1.75 14.20
N LEU A 69 7.07 -0.54 14.63
CA LEU A 69 7.00 0.67 13.80
C LEU A 69 7.96 0.60 12.62
N TYR A 70 9.21 0.20 12.83
CA TYR A 70 10.19 0.04 11.76
C TYR A 70 9.74 -1.01 10.74
N VAL A 71 9.25 -2.17 11.20
CA VAL A 71 8.73 -3.23 10.34
C VAL A 71 7.52 -2.76 9.54
N ALA A 72 6.61 -2.01 10.16
CA ALA A 72 5.45 -1.45 9.47
C ALA A 72 5.86 -0.43 8.40
N ILE A 73 6.81 0.48 8.66
CA ILE A 73 7.35 1.42 7.67
C ILE A 73 8.03 0.66 6.53
N ALA A 74 8.89 -0.31 6.84
CA ALA A 74 9.57 -1.13 5.84
C ALA A 74 8.57 -1.91 4.96
N ALA A 75 7.50 -2.45 5.56
CA ALA A 75 6.45 -3.13 4.81
C ALA A 75 5.69 -2.19 3.86
N HIS A 76 5.40 -0.95 4.25
CA HIS A 76 4.84 0.07 3.33
C HIS A 76 5.78 0.33 2.15
N LEU A 77 7.07 0.46 2.40
CA LEU A 77 8.08 0.65 1.36
C LEU A 77 8.14 -0.55 0.40
N LEU A 78 8.08 -1.77 0.92
CA LEU A 78 8.07 -2.97 0.08
C LEU A 78 6.78 -3.09 -0.75
N VAL A 79 5.62 -2.71 -0.21
CA VAL A 79 4.37 -2.59 -0.96
C VAL A 79 4.50 -1.53 -2.07
N HIS A 80 5.10 -0.39 -1.76
CA HIS A 80 5.39 0.68 -2.71
C HIS A 80 6.25 0.18 -3.87
N ASN A 81 7.39 -0.43 -3.58
CA ASN A 81 8.30 -0.97 -4.59
C ASN A 81 7.66 -2.11 -5.40
N ALA A 82 6.86 -2.97 -4.75
CA ALA A 82 6.09 -4.01 -5.45
C ALA A 82 5.05 -3.42 -6.40
N GLY A 83 4.42 -2.29 -6.03
CA GLY A 83 3.51 -1.53 -6.89
C GLY A 83 4.15 -1.03 -8.17
N HIS A 84 5.46 -0.80 -8.16
CA HIS A 84 6.26 -0.41 -9.33
C HIS A 84 6.94 -1.56 -10.07
N GLY A 85 6.74 -2.80 -9.63
CA GLY A 85 7.39 -3.95 -10.27
C GLY A 85 8.89 -4.05 -9.99
N SER A 86 9.39 -3.49 -8.89
CA SER A 86 10.82 -3.45 -8.56
C SER A 86 11.42 -4.81 -8.20
N PHE A 87 10.57 -5.81 -7.90
CA PHE A 87 11.01 -7.17 -7.61
C PHE A 87 10.92 -8.10 -8.83
N PRO A 88 11.72 -9.19 -8.87
CA PRO A 88 11.59 -10.25 -9.87
C PRO A 88 10.19 -10.90 -9.84
N ARG A 89 9.68 -11.30 -11.02
CA ARG A 89 8.49 -12.15 -11.09
C ARG A 89 8.85 -13.58 -10.63
N PRO A 90 8.04 -14.29 -9.85
CA PRO A 90 6.72 -13.93 -9.29
C PRO A 90 6.78 -13.18 -7.95
N TRP A 91 7.98 -12.93 -7.42
CA TRP A 91 8.22 -12.35 -6.08
C TRP A 91 7.58 -10.98 -5.88
N ASN A 92 7.42 -10.22 -6.98
CA ASN A 92 6.84 -8.89 -6.90
C ASN A 92 5.44 -8.89 -6.30
N ARG A 93 4.55 -9.72 -6.84
CA ARG A 93 3.19 -9.86 -6.32
C ARG A 93 3.19 -10.42 -4.90
N LEU A 94 4.00 -11.44 -4.63
CA LEU A 94 4.09 -12.07 -3.32
C LEU A 94 4.55 -11.08 -2.24
N ALA A 95 5.60 -10.29 -2.52
CA ALA A 95 6.08 -9.26 -1.59
C ALA A 95 4.99 -8.21 -1.31
N GLY A 96 4.30 -7.72 -2.35
CA GLY A 96 3.20 -6.77 -2.21
C GLY A 96 2.05 -7.31 -1.36
N GLU A 97 1.64 -8.55 -1.57
CA GLU A 97 0.55 -9.17 -0.81
C GLU A 97 0.94 -9.46 0.65
N LEU A 98 2.10 -10.07 0.90
CA LEU A 98 2.55 -10.39 2.26
C LEU A 98 2.78 -9.13 3.10
N CYS A 99 3.48 -8.14 2.54
CA CYS A 99 3.68 -6.87 3.24
C CYS A 99 2.36 -6.11 3.39
N GLY A 100 1.47 -6.18 2.39
CA GLY A 100 0.12 -5.59 2.47
C GLY A 100 -0.71 -6.18 3.62
N VAL A 101 -0.70 -7.50 3.81
CA VAL A 101 -1.36 -8.15 4.96
C VAL A 101 -0.77 -7.65 6.27
N LEU A 102 0.56 -7.55 6.36
CA LEU A 102 1.25 -7.11 7.58
C LEU A 102 0.84 -5.69 8.02
N ILE A 103 0.61 -4.79 7.06
CA ILE A 103 0.20 -3.40 7.33
C ILE A 103 -1.31 -3.17 7.18
N ALA A 104 -2.10 -4.23 7.08
CA ALA A 104 -3.55 -4.20 6.87
C ALA A 104 -3.98 -3.37 5.63
N VAL A 105 -3.11 -3.25 4.63
CA VAL A 105 -3.36 -2.58 3.36
C VAL A 105 -3.48 -3.62 2.25
N ARG A 106 -4.53 -3.52 1.44
CA ARG A 106 -4.68 -4.40 0.28
C ARG A 106 -3.83 -3.90 -0.89
N PHE A 107 -2.90 -4.74 -1.31
CA PHE A 107 -1.91 -4.41 -2.33
C PHE A 107 -2.54 -3.89 -3.64
N VAL A 108 -3.67 -4.48 -4.06
CA VAL A 108 -4.38 -4.02 -5.28
C VAL A 108 -4.87 -2.58 -5.17
N GLY A 109 -5.60 -2.26 -4.09
CA GLY A 109 -6.15 -0.91 -3.87
C GLY A 109 -5.02 0.12 -3.76
N TRP A 110 -3.99 -0.22 -2.99
CA TRP A 110 -2.82 0.63 -2.85
C TRP A 110 -2.14 0.90 -4.21
N THR A 111 -1.90 -0.14 -5.00
CA THR A 111 -1.26 -0.02 -6.32
C THR A 111 -2.07 0.88 -7.26
N LEU A 112 -3.41 0.75 -7.28
CA LEU A 112 -4.26 1.59 -8.12
C LEU A 112 -4.19 3.07 -7.74
N ILE A 113 -4.20 3.37 -6.45
CA ILE A 113 -4.07 4.74 -5.94
C ILE A 113 -2.68 5.27 -6.26
N HIS A 114 -1.64 4.49 -6.02
CA HIS A 114 -0.26 4.91 -6.20
C HIS A 114 0.10 5.18 -7.68
N VAL A 115 -0.35 4.32 -8.59
CA VAL A 115 -0.21 4.58 -10.04
C VAL A 115 -0.95 5.86 -10.45
N ARG A 116 -2.11 6.13 -9.84
CA ARG A 116 -2.82 7.40 -10.05
C ARG A 116 -2.05 8.59 -9.53
N HIS A 117 -1.42 8.49 -8.36
CA HIS A 117 -0.55 9.52 -7.82
C HIS A 117 0.59 9.87 -8.78
N HIS A 118 1.32 8.88 -9.30
CA HIS A 118 2.36 9.13 -10.31
C HIS A 118 1.85 9.77 -11.60
N LYS A 119 0.59 9.52 -11.97
CA LYS A 119 0.00 10.11 -13.19
C LYS A 119 -0.43 11.56 -12.99
N TYR A 120 -0.96 11.87 -11.81
CA TYR A 120 -1.58 13.16 -11.49
C TYR A 120 -0.85 13.86 -10.33
N SER A 121 0.42 13.55 -10.14
CA SER A 121 1.23 14.10 -9.06
C SER A 121 1.03 15.62 -8.91
N ASP A 122 0.71 16.02 -7.69
CA ASP A 122 0.47 17.41 -7.30
C ASP A 122 -0.78 18.09 -7.91
N ASP A 123 -1.58 17.39 -8.70
CA ASP A 123 -2.89 17.90 -9.11
C ASP A 123 -3.87 17.88 -7.93
N ARG A 124 -4.47 19.04 -7.62
CA ARG A 124 -5.35 19.20 -6.45
C ARG A 124 -6.66 18.42 -6.55
N VAL A 125 -7.06 18.02 -7.74
CA VAL A 125 -8.35 17.35 -8.01
C VAL A 125 -8.15 15.85 -8.24
N ASP A 126 -7.09 15.50 -8.97
CA ASP A 126 -6.87 14.16 -9.49
C ASP A 126 -5.80 13.37 -8.76
N ASP A 127 -4.90 14.03 -8.02
CA ASP A 127 -3.95 13.34 -7.16
C ASP A 127 -4.67 12.72 -5.95
N PRO A 128 -4.50 11.41 -5.70
CA PRO A 128 -4.99 10.76 -4.48
C PRO A 128 -4.43 11.35 -3.19
N HIS A 129 -3.26 11.96 -3.25
CA HIS A 129 -2.53 12.52 -2.12
C HIS A 129 -2.16 13.99 -2.36
N PRO A 130 -3.12 14.89 -2.65
CA PRO A 130 -2.79 16.26 -2.95
C PRO A 130 -2.16 16.93 -1.74
N ASN A 131 -1.03 17.60 -1.96
CA ASN A 131 -0.31 18.28 -0.91
C ASN A 131 -0.96 19.63 -0.53
N PHE A 132 -0.88 19.91 0.75
CA PHE A 132 -1.28 21.19 1.33
C PHE A 132 -0.10 21.78 2.12
N PRO A 133 -0.08 23.10 2.36
CA PRO A 133 0.95 23.72 3.21
C PRO A 133 1.00 23.14 4.64
N SER A 134 -0.13 22.65 5.15
CA SER A 134 -0.23 22.01 6.47
C SER A 134 -0.15 20.49 6.36
N PHE A 135 0.81 19.91 7.07
CA PHE A 135 0.92 18.44 7.20
C PHE A 135 -0.36 17.79 7.72
N LEU A 136 -0.96 18.34 8.77
CA LEU A 136 -2.20 17.78 9.33
C LEU A 136 -3.33 17.75 8.30
N ARG A 137 -3.48 18.80 7.51
CA ARG A 137 -4.48 18.86 6.44
C ARG A 137 -4.18 17.82 5.36
N THR A 138 -2.92 17.67 4.96
CA THR A 138 -2.48 16.62 4.03
C THR A 138 -2.80 15.24 4.58
N ALA A 139 -2.46 14.97 5.85
CA ALA A 139 -2.69 13.67 6.49
C ALA A 139 -4.19 13.31 6.55
N ILE A 140 -5.03 14.21 7.04
CA ILE A 140 -6.48 13.99 7.11
C ILE A 140 -7.05 13.76 5.70
N HIS A 141 -6.66 14.59 4.74
CA HIS A 141 -7.15 14.50 3.37
C HIS A 141 -6.74 13.18 2.71
N SER A 142 -5.48 12.80 2.80
CA SER A 142 -4.97 11.54 2.25
C SER A 142 -5.70 10.32 2.82
N MET A 143 -5.95 10.29 4.14
CA MET A 143 -6.67 9.18 4.76
C MET A 143 -8.14 9.10 4.33
N LEU A 144 -8.83 10.23 4.20
CA LEU A 144 -10.26 10.27 3.87
C LEU A 144 -10.55 10.10 2.37
N GLN A 145 -9.58 10.31 1.50
CA GLN A 145 -9.78 10.27 0.05
C GLN A 145 -9.61 8.88 -0.58
N VAL A 146 -9.06 7.91 0.14
CA VAL A 146 -8.70 6.57 -0.41
C VAL A 146 -9.87 5.95 -1.19
N GLU A 147 -11.02 5.80 -0.55
CA GLU A 147 -12.17 5.15 -1.19
C GLU A 147 -12.74 5.97 -2.35
N ARG A 148 -12.76 7.29 -2.23
CA ARG A 148 -13.20 8.20 -3.30
C ARG A 148 -12.29 8.09 -4.53
N GLN A 149 -11.00 7.98 -4.31
CA GLN A 149 -10.03 7.85 -5.42
C GLN A 149 -10.09 6.47 -6.07
N LEU A 150 -10.36 5.41 -5.31
CA LEU A 150 -10.64 4.08 -5.88
C LEU A 150 -11.89 4.08 -6.76
N MET A 151 -12.98 4.69 -6.29
CA MET A 151 -14.20 4.86 -7.10
C MET A 151 -13.93 5.67 -8.37
N LYS A 152 -13.18 6.76 -8.26
CA LYS A 152 -12.80 7.58 -9.42
C LYS A 152 -11.96 6.78 -10.42
N ALA A 153 -10.99 6.00 -9.96
CA ALA A 153 -10.20 5.09 -10.81
C ALA A 153 -11.11 4.07 -11.53
N TYR A 154 -12.11 3.54 -10.82
CA TYR A 154 -13.06 2.62 -11.40
C TYR A 154 -13.93 3.27 -12.49
N TYR A 155 -14.47 4.47 -12.24
CA TYR A 155 -15.31 5.16 -13.24
C TYR A 155 -14.52 5.60 -14.47
N VAL A 156 -13.26 6.00 -14.29
CA VAL A 156 -12.36 6.28 -15.42
C VAL A 156 -12.16 5.04 -16.30
N GLN A 157 -12.04 3.86 -15.70
CA GLN A 157 -11.80 2.60 -16.42
C GLN A 157 -13.08 2.04 -17.07
N TRP A 158 -14.23 2.09 -16.35
CA TRP A 158 -15.42 1.32 -16.71
C TRP A 158 -16.64 2.19 -17.05
N GLY A 159 -16.50 3.50 -16.93
CA GLY A 159 -17.57 4.47 -17.15
C GLY A 159 -18.41 4.74 -15.89
N ASP A 160 -18.92 5.95 -15.80
CA ASP A 160 -19.78 6.40 -14.69
C ASP A 160 -21.26 6.16 -15.06
N THR A 161 -21.73 4.94 -14.84
CA THR A 161 -23.14 4.54 -15.06
C THR A 161 -23.81 4.17 -13.72
N PRO A 162 -25.17 4.17 -13.65
CA PRO A 162 -25.89 3.76 -12.45
C PRO A 162 -25.46 2.37 -11.95
N GLU A 163 -25.26 1.40 -12.86
CA GLU A 163 -24.83 0.03 -12.52
C GLU A 163 -23.41 0.01 -11.96
N ASN A 164 -22.51 0.81 -12.51
CA ASN A 164 -21.14 0.92 -12.03
C ASN A 164 -21.08 1.64 -10.68
N ARG A 165 -21.91 2.66 -10.45
CA ARG A 165 -22.05 3.32 -9.15
C ARG A 165 -22.54 2.35 -8.07
N ALA A 166 -23.58 1.55 -8.36
CA ALA A 166 -24.09 0.55 -7.42
C ALA A 166 -23.00 -0.51 -7.10
N ARG A 167 -22.24 -0.95 -8.10
CA ARG A 167 -21.14 -1.91 -7.91
C ARG A 167 -20.03 -1.34 -7.05
N GLU A 168 -19.62 -0.09 -7.26
CA GLU A 168 -18.58 0.55 -6.46
C GLU A 168 -19.02 0.83 -5.02
N GLN A 169 -20.27 1.14 -4.78
CA GLN A 169 -20.83 1.21 -3.42
C GLN A 169 -20.76 -0.16 -2.73
N MET A 170 -21.09 -1.24 -3.45
CA MET A 170 -20.94 -2.60 -2.93
C MET A 170 -19.48 -2.94 -2.65
N ARG A 171 -18.55 -2.63 -3.59
CA ARG A 171 -17.12 -2.82 -3.40
C ARG A 171 -16.63 -2.09 -2.16
N ALA A 172 -17.00 -0.83 -1.96
CA ALA A 172 -16.60 -0.07 -0.78
C ALA A 172 -17.11 -0.72 0.52
N ARG A 173 -18.36 -1.18 0.57
CA ARG A 173 -18.91 -1.89 1.73
C ARG A 173 -18.16 -3.19 2.03
N VAL A 174 -17.88 -4.00 1.00
CA VAL A 174 -17.09 -5.23 1.12
C VAL A 174 -15.68 -4.90 1.59
N SER A 175 -15.07 -3.85 1.06
CA SER A 175 -13.74 -3.38 1.44
C SER A 175 -13.67 -2.99 2.91
N TYR A 176 -14.63 -2.19 3.42
CA TYR A 176 -14.68 -1.83 4.83
C TYR A 176 -14.90 -3.05 5.74
N ALA A 177 -15.85 -3.92 5.40
CA ALA A 177 -16.11 -5.15 6.17
C ALA A 177 -14.87 -6.05 6.21
N THR A 178 -14.17 -6.22 5.08
CA THR A 178 -12.91 -6.97 5.00
C THR A 178 -11.82 -6.34 5.86
N THR A 179 -11.71 -5.01 5.87
CA THR A 179 -10.72 -4.31 6.71
C THR A 179 -10.98 -4.56 8.20
N LEU A 180 -12.23 -4.42 8.64
CA LEU A 180 -12.60 -4.71 10.03
C LEU A 180 -12.31 -6.18 10.40
N LEU A 181 -12.61 -7.11 9.49
CA LEU A 181 -12.35 -8.52 9.69
C LEU A 181 -10.83 -8.82 9.79
N LEU A 182 -10.01 -8.17 8.98
CA LEU A 182 -8.55 -8.32 9.05
C LEU A 182 -8.01 -7.74 10.37
N PHE A 183 -8.50 -6.61 10.84
CA PHE A 183 -8.13 -6.09 12.16
C PHE A 183 -8.56 -7.03 13.29
N ALA A 184 -9.76 -7.61 13.20
CA ALA A 184 -10.20 -8.62 14.16
C ALA A 184 -9.31 -9.87 14.14
N ALA A 185 -8.91 -10.35 12.95
CA ALA A 185 -7.99 -11.47 12.79
C ALA A 185 -6.61 -11.16 13.38
N TRP A 186 -6.06 -9.96 13.14
CA TRP A 186 -4.81 -9.52 13.76
C TRP A 186 -4.94 -9.42 15.28
N GLY A 187 -6.05 -8.87 15.79
CA GLY A 187 -6.29 -8.78 17.23
C GLY A 187 -6.37 -10.14 17.90
N ALA A 188 -7.04 -11.11 17.26
CA ALA A 188 -7.13 -12.47 17.74
C ALA A 188 -5.76 -13.18 17.71
N LEU A 189 -5.01 -13.03 16.61
CA LEU A 189 -3.70 -13.69 16.43
C LEU A 189 -2.63 -13.10 17.35
N LEU A 190 -2.56 -11.78 17.46
CA LEU A 190 -1.56 -11.12 18.30
C LEU A 190 -1.91 -11.14 19.79
N GLY A 191 -3.18 -11.29 20.12
CA GLY A 191 -3.72 -11.03 21.45
C GLY A 191 -4.15 -9.56 21.59
N PRO A 192 -5.32 -9.31 22.26
CA PRO A 192 -5.98 -8.00 22.25
C PRO A 192 -5.12 -6.88 22.82
N TRP A 193 -4.37 -7.15 23.86
CA TRP A 193 -3.51 -6.15 24.50
C TRP A 193 -2.34 -5.71 23.63
N PHE A 194 -1.59 -6.66 23.03
CA PHE A 194 -0.48 -6.36 22.13
C PHE A 194 -0.99 -5.66 20.86
N PHE A 195 -2.14 -6.10 20.34
CA PHE A 195 -2.78 -5.48 19.20
C PHE A 195 -3.07 -3.99 19.45
N VAL A 196 -3.68 -3.65 20.58
CA VAL A 196 -4.06 -2.26 20.90
C VAL A 196 -2.85 -1.42 21.32
N ALA A 197 -1.94 -1.97 22.11
CA ALA A 197 -0.85 -1.20 22.70
C ALA A 197 0.38 -1.06 21.78
N VAL A 198 0.60 -2.00 20.86
CA VAL A 198 1.81 -2.02 20.00
C VAL A 198 1.45 -1.99 18.53
N PHE A 199 0.62 -2.93 18.07
CA PHE A 199 0.36 -3.08 16.64
C PHE A 199 -0.37 -1.84 16.07
N LEU A 200 -1.52 -1.46 16.61
CA LEU A 200 -2.28 -0.31 16.09
C LEU A 200 -1.50 1.01 16.12
N PRO A 201 -0.82 1.38 17.22
CA PRO A 201 0.03 2.58 17.23
C PRO A 201 1.17 2.51 16.20
N ALA A 202 1.78 1.34 16.00
CA ALA A 202 2.83 1.15 15.00
C ALA A 202 2.28 1.34 13.56
N GLN A 203 1.09 0.79 13.26
CA GLN A 203 0.43 1.00 11.96
C GLN A 203 0.09 2.47 11.73
N LEU A 204 -0.48 3.15 12.72
CA LEU A 204 -0.78 4.57 12.64
C LEU A 204 0.49 5.41 12.44
N GLY A 205 1.55 5.12 13.22
CA GLY A 205 2.84 5.80 13.09
C GLY A 205 3.46 5.59 11.71
N ALA A 206 3.39 4.38 11.16
CA ALA A 206 3.88 4.08 9.82
C ALA A 206 3.06 4.79 8.72
N ALA A 207 1.74 4.83 8.84
CA ALA A 207 0.88 5.56 7.91
C ALA A 207 1.19 7.07 7.93
N LEU A 208 1.34 7.65 9.13
CA LEU A 208 1.74 9.05 9.28
C LEU A 208 3.14 9.33 8.73
N PHE A 209 4.08 8.39 8.92
CA PHE A 209 5.41 8.48 8.32
C PHE A 209 5.35 8.50 6.79
N VAL A 210 4.56 7.59 6.18
CA VAL A 210 4.38 7.53 4.73
C VAL A 210 3.74 8.81 4.19
N ILE A 211 2.75 9.36 4.88
CA ILE A 211 2.16 10.65 4.49
C ILE A 211 3.17 11.80 4.70
N HIS A 212 3.96 11.75 5.77
CA HIS A 212 4.97 12.77 6.04
C HIS A 212 6.07 12.81 4.98
N PHE A 213 6.63 11.62 4.59
CA PHE A 213 7.65 11.64 3.56
C PHE A 213 7.09 12.20 2.24
N ASN A 214 5.89 11.78 1.86
CA ASN A 214 5.22 12.30 0.67
C ASN A 214 5.02 13.82 0.77
N TRP A 215 4.57 14.32 1.92
CA TRP A 215 4.38 15.75 2.16
C TRP A 215 5.68 16.54 2.05
N VAL A 216 6.79 16.10 2.66
CA VAL A 216 8.08 16.83 2.61
C VAL A 216 8.76 16.74 1.25
N THR A 217 8.54 15.67 0.51
CA THR A 217 9.17 15.46 -0.80
C THR A 217 8.36 15.97 -1.98
N HIS A 218 7.07 16.28 -1.80
CA HIS A 218 6.24 17.02 -2.77
C HIS A 218 6.02 18.46 -2.34
N ASN A 219 6.90 18.97 -1.50
CA ASN A 219 6.63 20.23 -0.86
C ASN A 219 7.05 21.41 -1.71
N GLY A 220 6.09 22.17 -2.15
CA GLY A 220 6.28 23.53 -2.62
C GLY A 220 6.68 24.50 -1.52
N HIS A 221 7.44 24.10 -0.48
CA HIS A 221 7.94 25.02 0.54
C HIS A 221 8.75 26.17 -0.04
N VAL A 222 9.25 26.03 -1.24
CA VAL A 222 10.12 27.01 -1.90
C VAL A 222 9.43 27.73 -3.04
N GLY A 223 8.16 27.38 -3.36
CA GLY A 223 7.46 27.97 -4.49
C GLY A 223 5.94 27.84 -4.45
N LYS A 224 5.28 28.29 -5.49
CA LYS A 224 3.82 28.16 -5.66
C LYS A 224 3.41 26.81 -6.20
N ASP A 225 4.35 26.07 -6.77
CA ASP A 225 4.12 24.79 -7.45
C ASP A 225 4.68 23.67 -6.58
N PHE A 226 3.81 22.71 -6.28
CA PHE A 226 4.22 21.46 -5.64
C PHE A 226 4.87 20.59 -6.72
N ALA A 227 6.05 20.05 -6.42
CA ALA A 227 6.76 19.12 -7.30
C ALA A 227 7.60 18.17 -6.46
N PRO A 228 7.84 16.92 -6.94
CA PRO A 228 8.73 16.00 -6.27
C PRO A 228 10.15 16.56 -6.16
N VAL A 229 10.76 16.42 -4.99
CA VAL A 229 12.15 16.82 -4.73
C VAL A 229 12.93 15.70 -4.08
N ASP A 230 14.23 15.65 -4.35
CA ASP A 230 15.16 14.76 -3.65
C ASP A 230 15.71 15.45 -2.40
N GLN A 231 15.72 14.74 -1.29
CA GLN A 231 16.28 15.21 -0.03
C GLN A 231 17.27 14.17 0.52
N ASP A 232 18.56 14.53 0.67
CA ASP A 232 19.59 13.64 1.21
C ASP A 232 20.54 14.37 2.18
N THR A 233 20.00 15.20 3.05
CA THR A 233 20.76 15.94 4.08
C THR A 233 20.13 15.79 5.46
N GLY A 234 20.90 15.94 6.52
CA GLY A 234 20.40 15.84 7.88
C GLY A 234 19.66 14.51 8.16
N TRP A 235 18.46 14.59 8.71
CA TRP A 235 17.64 13.41 9.03
C TRP A 235 17.19 12.64 7.80
N PHE A 236 17.04 13.29 6.66
CA PHE A 236 16.66 12.63 5.40
C PHE A 236 17.77 11.71 4.89
N TRP A 237 19.04 12.06 5.13
CA TRP A 237 20.19 11.20 4.86
C TRP A 237 20.09 9.85 5.60
N LEU A 238 19.78 9.88 6.90
CA LEU A 238 19.56 8.67 7.67
C LEU A 238 18.33 7.89 7.21
N GLY A 239 17.22 8.61 6.98
CA GLY A 239 15.98 8.00 6.45
C GLY A 239 16.18 7.29 5.12
N ASN A 240 16.96 7.87 4.20
CA ASN A 240 17.30 7.22 2.93
C ASN A 240 18.05 5.91 3.10
N ARG A 241 18.90 5.79 4.11
CA ARG A 241 19.66 4.55 4.36
C ARG A 241 18.84 3.49 5.09
N LEU A 242 17.98 3.90 5.99
CA LEU A 242 17.08 2.99 6.71
C LEU A 242 15.91 2.50 5.86
N PHE A 243 15.44 3.32 4.90
CA PHE A 243 14.22 3.10 4.14
C PHE A 243 14.43 3.18 2.63
N ALA A 244 15.52 2.57 2.15
CA ALA A 244 15.81 2.33 0.73
C ALA A 244 15.65 3.58 -0.17
N GLY A 245 16.11 4.75 0.29
CA GLY A 245 16.13 5.97 -0.51
C GLY A 245 14.77 6.66 -0.64
N ILE A 246 13.87 6.48 0.32
CA ILE A 246 12.49 6.98 0.25
C ILE A 246 12.39 8.50 0.00
N TYR A 247 13.34 9.28 0.52
CA TYR A 247 13.37 10.74 0.34
C TYR A 247 14.02 11.18 -0.99
N MET A 248 14.50 10.25 -1.82
CA MET A 248 14.94 10.50 -3.20
C MET A 248 13.74 10.48 -4.16
N HIS A 249 12.77 11.32 -3.91
CA HIS A 249 11.43 11.17 -4.46
C HIS A 249 11.29 11.72 -5.89
N ALA A 250 12.00 12.79 -6.24
CA ALA A 250 12.09 13.24 -7.63
C ALA A 250 12.72 12.16 -8.52
N THR A 251 13.84 11.57 -8.07
CA THR A 251 14.48 10.44 -8.75
C THR A 251 13.53 9.25 -8.86
N HIS A 252 12.73 8.98 -7.81
CA HIS A 252 11.72 7.92 -7.82
C HIS A 252 10.61 8.20 -8.85
N HIS A 253 10.08 9.41 -8.95
CA HIS A 253 9.08 9.78 -9.95
C HIS A 253 9.58 9.65 -11.39
N GLU A 254 10.87 9.95 -11.62
CA GLU A 254 11.51 9.74 -12.93
C GLU A 254 11.72 8.26 -13.25
N ARG A 255 12.09 7.46 -12.24
CA ARG A 255 12.50 6.06 -12.38
C ARG A 255 11.86 5.17 -11.32
N PRO A 256 10.53 5.04 -11.31
CA PRO A 256 9.79 4.39 -10.23
C PRO A 256 10.09 2.90 -10.03
N TYR A 257 10.67 2.23 -11.04
CA TYR A 257 11.10 0.84 -10.99
C TYR A 257 12.39 0.60 -10.18
N LEU A 258 13.13 1.65 -9.80
CA LEU A 258 14.33 1.50 -8.98
C LEU A 258 13.94 1.12 -7.55
N PHE A 259 14.45 -0.03 -7.09
CA PHE A 259 14.22 -0.46 -5.71
C PHE A 259 14.80 0.53 -4.70
N HIS A 260 15.93 1.12 -5.01
CA HIS A 260 16.63 2.07 -4.16
C HIS A 260 17.15 3.26 -4.99
N PRO A 261 16.44 4.39 -4.98
CA PRO A 261 16.75 5.53 -5.86
C PRO A 261 18.14 6.17 -5.66
N LEU A 262 18.80 5.94 -4.52
CA LEU A 262 20.21 6.37 -4.34
C LEU A 262 21.17 5.66 -5.34
N PHE A 263 20.81 4.47 -5.83
CA PHE A 263 21.61 3.74 -6.81
C PHE A 263 21.14 4.04 -8.24
N ARG A 264 21.22 5.32 -8.63
CA ARG A 264 20.74 5.83 -9.94
C ARG A 264 21.32 5.15 -11.16
N ASN A 265 22.52 4.57 -11.02
CA ASN A 265 23.24 3.92 -12.13
C ASN A 265 22.84 2.45 -12.33
N THR A 266 21.95 1.90 -11.52
CA THR A 266 21.45 0.54 -11.71
C THR A 266 20.58 0.52 -12.97
N PRO A 267 20.91 -0.27 -14.01
CA PRO A 267 20.09 -0.34 -15.21
C PRO A 267 18.71 -0.88 -14.86
N PRO A 268 17.65 -0.35 -15.49
CA PRO A 268 16.30 -0.85 -15.26
C PRO A 268 16.21 -2.31 -15.73
N ARG A 269 15.48 -3.12 -14.98
CA ARG A 269 15.11 -4.44 -15.48
C ARG A 269 14.20 -4.28 -16.71
N ALA A 270 14.52 -5.03 -17.77
CA ALA A 270 13.81 -4.92 -19.06
C ALA A 270 12.31 -5.21 -18.97
N ASP A 271 11.87 -6.01 -17.98
CA ASP A 271 10.45 -6.33 -17.71
C ASP A 271 9.74 -5.27 -16.85
N ALA A 272 10.44 -4.61 -15.93
CA ALA A 272 9.87 -3.54 -15.11
C ALA A 272 9.50 -2.28 -15.94
N ALA A 273 10.36 -1.92 -16.89
CA ALA A 273 10.10 -0.79 -17.79
C ALA A 273 8.81 -0.97 -18.62
N ARG A 274 8.46 -2.20 -19.00
CA ARG A 274 7.21 -2.49 -19.74
C ARG A 274 5.96 -2.32 -18.89
N ASP A 275 5.99 -2.73 -17.63
CA ASP A 275 4.83 -2.66 -16.74
C ASP A 275 4.47 -1.21 -16.37
N VAL A 276 5.48 -0.34 -16.19
CA VAL A 276 5.29 1.09 -15.90
C VAL A 276 4.84 1.88 -17.13
N LEU A 277 5.42 1.60 -18.30
CA LEU A 277 5.02 2.26 -19.55
C LEU A 277 3.57 1.95 -19.95
N THR A 278 3.12 0.70 -19.76
CA THR A 278 1.71 0.33 -19.97
C THR A 278 0.77 0.93 -18.93
N ALA A 279 1.26 1.27 -17.74
CA ALA A 279 0.48 1.98 -16.72
C ALA A 279 0.31 3.49 -17.05
N LYS A 280 1.33 4.14 -17.65
CA LYS A 280 1.26 5.55 -18.05
C LYS A 280 0.41 5.80 -19.32
N SER A 281 0.29 4.82 -20.20
CA SER A 281 -0.49 4.92 -21.44
C SER A 281 -1.99 4.62 -21.30
N ALA A 282 -2.45 4.42 -20.10
CA ALA A 282 -3.85 4.17 -19.73
C ALA A 282 -4.37 5.21 -18.77
#